data_cad5df5dfc8da679b801c632e8e948ca
#
_entry.id   cad5df5dfc8da679b801c632e8e948ca
#
_cell.length_a   1.000
_cell.length_b   1.000
_cell.length_c   1.000
_cell.angle_alpha   90.00
_cell.angle_beta   90.00
_cell.angle_gamma   90.00
#
_symmetry.space_group_name_H-M   'P 1'
#
loop_
_entity.id
_entity.type
_entity.pdbx_description
1 polymer ?
#
loop_
_entity_poly.entity_id
_entity_poly.type
_entity_poly.pdbx_seq_one_letter_code
_entity_poly.pdbx_strand_id
1 'polypeptide(L)'
;MYAAVVEPSKIAQVLGLRRKVTSIEQLDQQVEAGLPKASLGAVARHVYGTSPDAAALMQRVIPSATFHRRGEELKPQEGERVERLARVIATAEYVWDNADDARTFLSTGHAMLGGKRPIEVALTELGARRVESLLWSLFHGVAA
;
A
#
# COMPACT_ATOMS: atom_id res chain seq x y z
N MET A 1 -9.72 -16.58 -16.86
CA MET A 1 -9.81 -15.51 -15.87
C MET A 1 -8.57 -14.65 -15.91
N TYR A 2 -8.72 -13.36 -15.84
CA TYR A 2 -7.60 -12.46 -15.78
C TYR A 2 -7.47 -11.88 -14.38
N ALA A 3 -6.26 -11.52 -14.01
CA ALA A 3 -6.02 -10.79 -12.78
C ALA A 3 -6.18 -9.31 -13.07
N ALA A 4 -7.11 -8.67 -12.38
CA ALA A 4 -7.24 -7.22 -12.46
C ALA A 4 -6.08 -6.63 -11.66
N VAL A 5 -5.35 -5.70 -12.27
CA VAL A 5 -4.23 -5.04 -11.62
C VAL A 5 -4.37 -3.53 -11.78
N VAL A 6 -3.96 -2.82 -10.74
CA VAL A 6 -3.90 -1.38 -10.79
C VAL A 6 -2.65 -0.94 -11.57
N GLU A 7 -2.75 0.18 -12.26
CA GLU A 7 -1.65 0.67 -13.07
C GLU A 7 -0.42 1.02 -12.22
N PRO A 8 0.80 0.65 -12.66
CA PRO A 8 2.02 0.99 -11.94
C PRO A 8 2.19 2.48 -11.67
N SER A 9 1.70 3.35 -12.56
CA SER A 9 1.75 4.79 -12.36
C SER A 9 0.97 5.22 -11.11
N LYS A 10 -0.12 4.55 -10.81
CA LYS A 10 -0.92 4.85 -9.61
C LYS A 10 -0.20 4.43 -8.34
N ILE A 11 0.48 3.28 -8.39
CA ILE A 11 1.29 2.82 -7.26
C ILE A 11 2.41 3.82 -7.01
N ALA A 12 3.07 4.28 -8.08
CA ALA A 12 4.14 5.27 -7.98
C ALA A 12 3.65 6.58 -7.36
N GLN A 13 2.43 7.00 -7.67
CA GLN A 13 1.82 8.19 -7.06
C GLN A 13 1.66 8.02 -5.56
N VAL A 14 1.16 6.87 -5.13
CA VAL A 14 0.99 6.60 -3.69
C VAL A 14 2.34 6.59 -2.98
N LEU A 15 3.37 6.07 -3.64
CA LEU A 15 4.74 6.06 -3.12
C LEU A 15 5.39 7.45 -3.12
N GLY A 16 4.80 8.42 -3.79
CA GLY A 16 5.36 9.76 -3.91
C GLY A 16 6.61 9.81 -4.78
N LEU A 17 6.73 8.91 -5.75
CA LEU A 17 7.91 8.87 -6.61
C LEU A 17 7.89 10.02 -7.61
N ARG A 18 9.05 10.64 -7.81
CA ARG A 18 9.19 11.76 -8.75
C ARG A 18 9.39 11.29 -10.18
N ARG A 19 10.04 10.12 -10.35
CA ARG A 19 10.26 9.56 -11.68
C ARG A 19 8.97 8.96 -12.21
N LYS A 20 8.74 9.16 -13.49
CA LYS A 20 7.59 8.57 -14.16
C LYS A 20 7.76 7.05 -14.21
N VAL A 21 6.69 6.35 -13.84
CA VAL A 21 6.64 4.90 -13.87
C VAL A 21 5.46 4.50 -14.74
N THR A 22 5.74 3.75 -15.80
CA THR A 22 4.71 3.32 -16.76
C THR A 22 4.59 1.81 -16.87
N SER A 23 5.44 1.06 -16.15
CA SER A 23 5.42 -0.39 -16.22
C SER A 23 5.82 -1.02 -14.88
N ILE A 24 5.43 -2.26 -14.70
CA ILE A 24 5.83 -3.06 -13.53
C ILE A 24 7.36 -3.19 -13.49
N GLU A 25 7.98 -3.34 -14.66
CA GLU A 25 9.44 -3.45 -14.75
C GLU A 25 10.13 -2.20 -14.20
N GLN A 26 9.64 -1.02 -14.57
CA GLN A 26 10.20 0.23 -14.05
C GLN A 26 10.01 0.37 -12.55
N LEU A 27 8.85 -0.05 -12.04
CA LEU A 27 8.59 -0.02 -10.60
C LEU A 27 9.54 -0.97 -9.87
N ASP A 28 9.70 -2.18 -10.40
CA ASP A 28 10.62 -3.16 -9.84
C ASP A 28 12.05 -2.64 -9.80
N GLN A 29 12.49 -1.97 -10.87
CA GLN A 29 13.81 -1.36 -10.93
C GLN A 29 14.01 -0.31 -9.84
N GLN A 30 12.99 0.49 -9.55
CA GLN A 30 13.08 1.51 -8.50
C GLN A 30 13.14 0.88 -7.11
N VAL A 31 12.40 -0.20 -6.88
CA VAL A 31 12.47 -0.93 -5.62
C VAL A 31 13.88 -1.52 -5.42
N GLU A 32 14.43 -2.13 -6.48
CA GLU A 32 15.76 -2.72 -6.45
C GLU A 32 16.84 -1.66 -6.21
N ALA A 33 16.70 -0.49 -6.82
CA ALA A 33 17.65 0.61 -6.65
C ALA A 33 17.54 1.27 -5.26
N GLY A 34 16.40 1.11 -4.60
CA GLY A 34 16.12 1.68 -3.29
C GLY A 34 15.08 2.78 -3.35
N LEU A 35 13.88 2.49 -2.85
CA LEU A 35 12.85 3.51 -2.73
C LEU A 35 13.28 4.60 -1.75
N PRO A 36 12.87 5.86 -1.98
CA PRO A 36 13.13 6.91 -1.00
C PRO A 36 12.54 6.57 0.37
N LYS A 37 13.25 6.92 1.44
CA LYS A 37 12.73 6.80 2.80
C LYS A 37 11.37 7.46 2.94
N ALA A 38 11.21 8.60 2.26
CA ALA A 38 9.97 9.37 2.32
C ALA A 38 8.75 8.60 1.81
N SER A 39 8.95 7.54 1.02
CA SER A 39 7.83 6.73 0.50
C SER A 39 7.06 6.05 1.63
N LEU A 40 7.72 5.66 2.71
CA LEU A 40 7.01 5.04 3.85
C LEU A 40 6.01 6.02 4.46
N GLY A 41 6.44 7.27 4.69
CA GLY A 41 5.55 8.30 5.20
C GLY A 41 4.43 8.65 4.22
N ALA A 42 4.75 8.69 2.93
CA ALA A 42 3.75 8.97 1.90
C ALA A 42 2.62 7.93 1.92
N VAL A 43 2.99 6.65 1.99
CA VAL A 43 2.02 5.55 2.06
C VAL A 43 1.16 5.65 3.31
N ALA A 44 1.79 5.87 4.47
CA ALA A 44 1.06 5.97 5.73
C ALA A 44 0.07 7.14 5.73
N ARG A 45 0.46 8.28 5.17
CA ARG A 45 -0.41 9.46 5.08
C ARG A 45 -1.58 9.26 4.13
N HIS A 46 -1.42 8.44 3.11
CA HIS A 46 -2.55 8.11 2.23
C HIS A 46 -3.72 7.46 2.98
N VAL A 47 -3.42 6.73 4.05
CA VAL A 47 -4.47 6.04 4.82
C VAL A 47 -4.90 6.87 6.02
N TYR A 48 -3.96 7.41 6.77
CA TYR A 48 -4.22 8.00 8.08
C TYR A 48 -3.99 9.51 8.16
N GLY A 49 -3.51 10.13 7.07
CA GLY A 49 -3.20 11.54 7.08
C GLY A 49 -2.16 11.87 8.14
N THR A 50 -2.44 12.86 8.97
CA THR A 50 -1.53 13.28 10.06
C THR A 50 -1.87 12.65 11.40
N SER A 51 -2.79 11.69 11.42
CA SER A 51 -3.20 10.98 12.64
C SER A 51 -2.01 10.19 13.22
N PRO A 52 -1.97 9.98 14.55
CA PRO A 52 -0.95 9.12 15.17
C PRO A 52 -0.93 7.70 14.61
N ASP A 53 -2.04 7.22 14.04
CA ASP A 53 -2.08 5.90 13.40
C ASP A 53 -1.11 5.80 12.23
N ALA A 54 -0.80 6.91 11.57
CA ALA A 54 0.19 6.91 10.48
C ALA A 54 1.57 6.49 11.00
N ALA A 55 2.01 7.05 12.11
CA ALA A 55 3.29 6.69 12.71
C ALA A 55 3.30 5.23 13.19
N ALA A 56 2.18 4.78 13.76
CA ALA A 56 2.05 3.39 14.20
C ALA A 56 2.16 2.43 13.02
N LEU A 57 1.53 2.75 11.90
CA LEU A 57 1.64 1.93 10.69
C LEU A 57 3.08 1.89 10.18
N MET A 58 3.75 3.04 10.12
CA MET A 58 5.14 3.10 9.66
C MET A 58 6.04 2.17 10.47
N GLN A 59 5.90 2.16 11.79
CA GLN A 59 6.70 1.31 12.66
C GLN A 59 6.43 -0.18 12.47
N ARG A 60 5.24 -0.54 12.05
CA ARG A 60 4.91 -1.92 11.74
C ARG A 60 5.51 -2.38 10.42
N VAL A 61 5.76 -1.46 9.50
CA VAL A 61 6.39 -1.78 8.21
C VAL A 61 7.91 -1.87 8.38
N ILE A 62 8.50 -0.86 9.02
CA ILE A 62 9.93 -0.82 9.31
C ILE A 62 10.09 -0.30 10.73
N PRO A 63 10.68 -1.10 11.65
CA PRO A 63 10.88 -0.64 13.02
C PRO A 63 11.66 0.67 13.06
N SER A 64 11.29 1.55 13.99
CA SER A 64 11.83 2.90 14.08
C SER A 64 13.36 2.95 14.10
N ALA A 65 14.00 2.10 14.92
CA ALA A 65 15.46 2.06 15.00
C ALA A 65 16.09 1.69 13.66
N THR A 66 15.51 0.72 12.97
CA THR A 66 15.99 0.31 11.64
C THR A 66 15.82 1.45 10.64
N PHE A 67 14.67 2.10 10.67
CA PHE A 67 14.37 3.22 9.77
C PHE A 67 15.36 4.37 9.96
N HIS A 68 15.67 4.70 11.20
CA HIS A 68 16.60 5.81 11.49
C HIS A 68 18.04 5.49 11.07
N ARG A 69 18.40 4.22 10.95
CA ARG A 69 19.73 3.82 10.47
C ARG A 69 19.88 3.95 8.95
N ARG A 70 18.77 4.10 8.23
CA ARG A 70 18.84 4.26 6.78
C ARG A 70 19.30 5.67 6.43
N GLY A 71 20.02 5.78 5.31
CA GLY A 71 20.31 7.06 4.71
C GLY A 71 19.06 7.62 4.04
N GLU A 72 19.12 7.87 2.74
CA GLU A 72 17.97 8.41 2.02
C GLU A 72 17.11 7.34 1.35
N GLU A 73 17.62 6.10 1.30
CA GLU A 73 16.97 5.02 0.58
C GLU A 73 16.72 3.82 1.47
N LEU A 74 15.64 3.11 1.16
CA LEU A 74 15.29 1.86 1.81
C LEU A 74 16.02 0.70 1.14
N LYS A 75 16.26 -0.37 1.89
CA LYS A 75 16.75 -1.61 1.30
C LYS A 75 15.65 -2.23 0.44
N PRO A 76 16.02 -3.06 -0.57
CA PRO A 76 15.03 -3.67 -1.45
C PRO A 76 13.91 -4.40 -0.72
N GLN A 77 14.21 -5.16 0.32
CA GLN A 77 13.18 -5.89 1.06
C GLN A 77 12.20 -4.95 1.77
N GLU A 78 12.71 -3.82 2.26
CA GLU A 78 11.88 -2.79 2.88
C GLU A 78 11.01 -2.11 1.84
N GLY A 79 11.61 -1.81 0.68
CA GLY A 79 10.89 -1.23 -0.44
C GLY A 79 9.76 -2.12 -0.94
N GLU A 80 9.98 -3.43 -0.96
CA GLU A 80 8.93 -4.37 -1.35
C GLU A 80 7.73 -4.30 -0.40
N ARG A 81 7.97 -4.16 0.91
CA ARG A 81 6.88 -4.02 1.88
C ARG A 81 6.11 -2.73 1.68
N VAL A 82 6.82 -1.64 1.42
CA VAL A 82 6.19 -0.34 1.19
C VAL A 82 5.41 -0.34 -0.12
N GLU A 83 5.98 -0.91 -1.18
CA GLU A 83 5.29 -1.03 -2.47
C GLU A 83 4.01 -1.87 -2.34
N ARG A 84 4.07 -2.95 -1.57
CA ARG A 84 2.89 -3.80 -1.34
C ARG A 84 1.73 -3.01 -0.75
N LEU A 85 2.00 -2.18 0.24
CA LEU A 85 0.96 -1.32 0.82
C LEU A 85 0.47 -0.28 -0.18
N ALA A 86 1.39 0.32 -0.94
CA ALA A 86 1.02 1.28 -1.97
C ALA A 86 0.11 0.65 -3.03
N ARG A 87 0.38 -0.59 -3.40
CA ARG A 87 -0.45 -1.33 -4.37
C ARG A 87 -1.87 -1.56 -3.83
N VAL A 88 -1.97 -1.96 -2.57
CA VAL A 88 -3.28 -2.17 -1.94
C VAL A 88 -4.05 -0.85 -1.86
N ILE A 89 -3.38 0.23 -1.47
CA ILE A 89 -4.01 1.56 -1.41
C ILE A 89 -4.49 2.00 -2.78
N ALA A 90 -3.64 1.87 -3.80
CA ALA A 90 -4.00 2.24 -5.17
C ALA A 90 -5.19 1.40 -5.68
N THR A 91 -5.23 0.12 -5.35
CA THR A 91 -6.33 -0.76 -5.70
C THR A 91 -7.62 -0.30 -5.01
N ALA A 92 -7.55 0.03 -3.73
CA ALA A 92 -8.71 0.53 -3.00
C ALA A 92 -9.25 1.83 -3.60
N GLU A 93 -8.35 2.75 -3.95
CA GLU A 93 -8.75 4.02 -4.57
C GLU A 93 -9.41 3.79 -5.92
N TYR A 94 -8.94 2.82 -6.68
CA TYR A 94 -9.56 2.48 -7.95
C TYR A 94 -10.96 1.88 -7.75
N VAL A 95 -11.07 0.93 -6.83
CA VAL A 95 -12.33 0.20 -6.60
C VAL A 95 -13.42 1.14 -6.06
N TRP A 96 -13.07 1.98 -5.11
CA TRP A 96 -14.03 2.90 -4.50
C TRP A 96 -14.25 4.16 -5.33
N ASP A 97 -13.34 4.46 -6.26
CA ASP A 97 -13.37 5.66 -7.09
C ASP A 97 -13.53 6.93 -6.26
N ASN A 98 -12.97 6.93 -5.05
CA ASN A 98 -13.07 8.03 -4.11
C ASN A 98 -12.02 7.81 -3.03
N ALA A 99 -11.10 8.78 -2.86
CA ALA A 99 -10.00 8.63 -1.93
C ALA A 99 -10.48 8.52 -0.46
N ASP A 100 -11.51 9.25 -0.09
CA ASP A 100 -12.03 9.21 1.27
C ASP A 100 -12.69 7.87 1.58
N ASP A 101 -13.47 7.34 0.66
CA ASP A 101 -14.11 6.04 0.83
C ASP A 101 -13.05 4.93 0.89
N ALA A 102 -12.02 5.02 0.07
CA ALA A 102 -10.90 4.07 0.11
C ALA A 102 -10.21 4.11 1.47
N ARG A 103 -9.94 5.30 2.01
CA ARG A 103 -9.34 5.44 3.33
C ARG A 103 -10.22 4.83 4.43
N THR A 104 -11.52 5.08 4.35
CA THR A 104 -12.46 4.52 5.33
C THR A 104 -12.44 2.99 5.28
N PHE A 105 -12.46 2.42 4.07
CA PHE A 105 -12.36 0.97 3.91
C PHE A 105 -11.06 0.43 4.51
N LEU A 106 -9.94 1.05 4.19
CA LEU A 106 -8.62 0.56 4.60
C LEU A 106 -8.40 0.66 6.12
N SER A 107 -9.01 1.64 6.76
CA SER A 107 -8.78 1.93 8.18
C SER A 107 -9.89 1.43 9.11
N THR A 108 -10.88 0.72 8.59
CA THR A 108 -12.02 0.21 9.37
C THR A 108 -12.03 -1.32 9.34
N GLY A 109 -12.21 -1.94 10.50
CA GLY A 109 -12.29 -3.40 10.58
C GLY A 109 -13.36 -3.96 9.66
N HIS A 110 -13.07 -5.06 8.99
CA HIS A 110 -13.97 -5.69 8.02
C HIS A 110 -14.28 -7.12 8.41
N ALA A 111 -15.56 -7.49 8.40
CA ALA A 111 -16.00 -8.82 8.81
C ALA A 111 -15.31 -9.94 8.03
N MET A 112 -15.12 -9.75 6.72
CA MET A 112 -14.47 -10.76 5.85
C MET A 112 -12.98 -10.92 6.15
N LEU A 113 -12.41 -10.04 6.97
CA LEU A 113 -11.01 -10.08 7.38
C LEU A 113 -10.86 -10.32 8.89
N GLY A 114 -11.85 -10.99 9.49
CA GLY A 114 -11.83 -11.30 10.91
C GLY A 114 -11.95 -10.07 11.79
N GLY A 115 -12.58 -9.02 11.30
CA GLY A 115 -12.74 -7.77 12.04
C GLY A 115 -11.51 -6.87 12.00
N LYS A 116 -10.46 -7.28 11.31
CA LYS A 116 -9.21 -6.50 11.22
C LYS A 116 -9.31 -5.42 10.16
N ARG A 117 -8.52 -4.37 10.32
CA ARG A 117 -8.41 -3.31 9.32
C ARG A 117 -7.70 -3.85 8.08
N PRO A 118 -8.23 -3.63 6.88
CA PRO A 118 -7.58 -4.13 5.66
C PRO A 118 -6.12 -3.70 5.53
N ILE A 119 -5.79 -2.45 5.91
CA ILE A 119 -4.40 -2.00 5.80
C ILE A 119 -3.46 -2.82 6.69
N GLU A 120 -3.91 -3.28 7.83
CA GLU A 120 -3.12 -4.12 8.73
C GLU A 120 -2.99 -5.54 8.20
N VAL A 121 -4.06 -6.07 7.61
CA VAL A 121 -4.02 -7.39 6.97
C VAL A 121 -3.01 -7.39 5.81
N ALA A 122 -2.89 -6.27 5.12
CA ALA A 122 -2.00 -6.12 3.96
C ALA A 122 -0.51 -6.05 4.32
N LEU A 123 -0.15 -6.09 5.60
CA LEU A 123 1.26 -6.07 6.00
C LEU A 123 2.03 -7.32 5.59
N THR A 124 1.34 -8.42 5.33
CA THR A 124 1.97 -9.64 4.79
C THR A 124 1.58 -9.82 3.34
N GLU A 125 2.35 -10.60 2.61
CA GLU A 125 2.05 -10.86 1.19
C GLU A 125 0.72 -11.59 1.04
N LEU A 126 0.47 -12.62 1.85
CA LEU A 126 -0.80 -13.34 1.79
C LEU A 126 -1.96 -12.47 2.21
N GLY A 127 -1.76 -11.63 3.22
CA GLY A 127 -2.78 -10.68 3.66
C GLY A 127 -3.12 -9.67 2.57
N ALA A 128 -2.10 -9.16 1.89
CA ALA A 128 -2.32 -8.23 0.78
C ALA A 128 -3.16 -8.88 -0.32
N ARG A 129 -2.89 -10.15 -0.65
CA ARG A 129 -3.69 -10.86 -1.64
C ARG A 129 -5.14 -11.00 -1.20
N ARG A 130 -5.38 -11.26 0.10
CA ARG A 130 -6.73 -11.35 0.63
C ARG A 130 -7.48 -10.03 0.50
N VAL A 131 -6.81 -8.92 0.81
CA VAL A 131 -7.42 -7.59 0.69
C VAL A 131 -7.71 -7.27 -0.77
N GLU A 132 -6.76 -7.53 -1.65
CA GLU A 132 -6.96 -7.28 -3.09
C GLU A 132 -8.10 -8.13 -3.64
N SER A 133 -8.20 -9.40 -3.25
CA SER A 133 -9.32 -10.25 -3.66
C SER A 133 -10.66 -9.70 -3.19
N LEU A 134 -10.72 -9.23 -1.94
CA LEU A 134 -11.93 -8.60 -1.41
C LEU A 134 -12.31 -7.36 -2.20
N LEU A 135 -11.32 -6.49 -2.47
CA LEU A 135 -11.57 -5.28 -3.24
C LEU A 135 -12.13 -5.57 -4.63
N TRP A 136 -11.55 -6.53 -5.34
CA TRP A 136 -12.04 -6.86 -6.67
C TRP A 136 -13.40 -7.54 -6.62
N SER A 137 -13.71 -8.31 -5.57
CA SER A 137 -15.04 -8.86 -5.38
C SER A 137 -16.07 -7.73 -5.21
N LEU A 138 -15.72 -6.71 -4.42
CA LEU A 138 -16.60 -5.56 -4.24
C LEU A 138 -16.77 -4.79 -5.55
N PHE A 139 -15.71 -4.63 -6.31
CA PHE A 139 -15.73 -3.93 -7.60
C PHE A 139 -16.67 -4.63 -8.59
N HIS A 140 -16.63 -5.96 -8.62
CA HIS A 140 -17.45 -6.74 -9.54
C HIS A 140 -18.87 -7.03 -9.01
N GLY A 141 -19.20 -6.53 -7.81
CA GLY A 141 -20.50 -6.76 -7.22
C GLY A 141 -20.73 -8.18 -6.72
N VAL A 142 -19.64 -8.93 -6.51
CA VAL A 142 -19.73 -10.28 -5.95
C VAL A 142 -19.86 -10.16 -4.44
N ALA A 143 -20.74 -10.99 -3.85
CA ALA A 143 -20.92 -11.00 -2.40
C ALA A 143 -19.58 -11.36 -1.74
N ALA A 144 -19.15 -10.53 -0.83
CA ALA A 144 -17.90 -10.73 -0.12
C ALA A 144 -18.15 -11.36 1.24
#